data_9699fc9e6770973e4fea1289305f6a9c
#
_entry.id   9699fc9e6770973e4fea1289305f6a9c
#
_cell.length_a   1.000
_cell.length_b   1.000
_cell.length_c   1.000
_cell.angle_alpha   90.00
_cell.angle_beta   90.00
_cell.angle_gamma   90.00
#
_symmetry.space_group_name_H-M   'P 1'
#
loop_
_entity.id
_entity.type
_entity.pdbx_description
1 polymer ?
#
loop_
_entity_poly.entity_id
_entity_poly.type
_entity_poly.pdbx_seq_one_letter_code
_entity_poly.pdbx_strand_id
1 'polypeptide(L)'
;MAWYRSLPEYEQAGEYSFYISDFKGGINMSEDDQNMSLSESPLAYNVSGKDGSLKRCEGYGRAYKHEDMLNREILIPELPSSGTGRLLIYRVNTETQPREHLAYVDNLGLYKCVLNGSELKWQMVNTTDFSAVEYYVNYRKDSGDCLVFGPGVEDNNMYLWSKFTQPPSPVETAPQLSSAVVHYERMFGVGDPEHVNRIWFSAQFDPTDFTVSLDAGGYIDVMGDKGRALKVISFSDSIFVFWQYGITRVKAYNYQSEFTVSDIYSCDSEILKDSVCLCSDQIIFAAKDGVYAFDGYSVQRISDKISGIINEGLKASGECSAYFRGKYYLSVQSSYLAEVEGSLMLEYDTASNKWRIFKGQPIRQLLVYHDEGRERLLLVGNNYVYEMDGSQTFGGMPISARWDMPLSSLGKPHLVKNIRELLITAEGEGLLRLKMTTESARIERTIRLRDTRRIYKVPLRISGKLLQLSIENVSGNNFTVSNPMVIYTALRG
;
A
#
# COMPACT_ATOMS: atom_id res chain seq x y z
N MET A 1 -59.20 52.40 18.02
CA MET A 1 -58.67 51.28 17.23
C MET A 1 -57.50 50.67 17.97
N ALA A 2 -57.68 49.53 18.63
CA ALA A 2 -56.62 48.81 19.37
C ALA A 2 -55.89 47.91 18.39
N TRP A 3 -54.59 48.14 18.22
CA TRP A 3 -53.72 47.28 17.45
C TRP A 3 -53.35 46.04 18.29
N TYR A 4 -54.03 44.93 18.02
CA TYR A 4 -53.56 43.64 18.53
C TYR A 4 -52.33 43.24 17.71
N ARG A 5 -51.12 43.37 18.26
CA ARG A 5 -49.96 42.62 17.77
C ARG A 5 -50.20 41.17 18.14
N SER A 6 -50.44 40.32 17.17
CA SER A 6 -50.32 38.87 17.37
C SER A 6 -48.92 38.57 17.84
N LEU A 7 -48.80 37.99 19.03
CA LEU A 7 -47.52 37.43 19.49
C LEU A 7 -47.07 36.39 18.45
N PRO A 8 -45.80 36.41 18.07
CA PRO A 8 -45.30 35.37 17.17
C PRO A 8 -45.61 34.00 17.77
N GLU A 9 -46.25 33.13 16.99
CA GLU A 9 -46.42 31.72 17.36
C GLU A 9 -45.04 31.17 17.64
N TYR A 10 -44.79 30.83 18.89
CA TYR A 10 -43.64 30.02 19.29
C TYR A 10 -43.81 28.66 18.61
N GLU A 11 -43.16 28.42 17.46
CA GLU A 11 -42.96 27.08 16.96
C GLU A 11 -42.42 26.26 18.13
N GLN A 12 -43.16 25.28 18.58
CA GLN A 12 -42.69 24.30 19.60
C GLN A 12 -41.40 23.73 19.06
N ALA A 13 -40.37 23.66 19.91
CA ALA A 13 -39.09 23.06 19.58
C ALA A 13 -39.34 21.63 19.09
N GLY A 14 -39.35 21.44 17.78
CA GLY A 14 -39.58 20.14 17.15
C GLY A 14 -38.40 19.21 17.45
N GLU A 15 -38.73 17.95 17.69
CA GLU A 15 -37.71 16.91 17.74
C GLU A 15 -37.38 16.50 16.31
N TYR A 16 -36.09 16.47 15.97
CA TYR A 16 -35.58 16.14 14.67
C TYR A 16 -34.66 14.92 14.77
N SER A 17 -34.62 14.14 13.70
CA SER A 17 -33.66 13.04 13.53
C SER A 17 -32.80 13.28 12.29
N PHE A 18 -31.53 12.95 12.38
CA PHE A 18 -30.59 13.03 11.28
C PHE A 18 -29.82 11.73 11.14
N TYR A 19 -29.86 11.14 9.95
CA TYR A 19 -29.20 9.87 9.63
C TYR A 19 -27.90 10.10 8.88
N ILE A 20 -26.88 9.35 9.25
CA ILE A 20 -25.72 9.10 8.43
C ILE A 20 -26.02 7.83 7.62
N SER A 21 -26.22 7.97 6.32
CA SER A 21 -26.84 6.93 5.48
C SER A 21 -25.89 5.74 5.24
N ASP A 22 -24.60 5.98 5.01
CA ASP A 22 -23.60 4.94 4.79
C ASP A 22 -22.16 5.44 5.11
N PHE A 23 -21.19 4.54 4.96
CA PHE A 23 -19.77 4.80 5.18
C PHE A 23 -18.94 4.53 3.92
N LYS A 24 -19.57 4.54 2.75
CA LYS A 24 -18.93 4.11 1.49
C LYS A 24 -17.93 5.12 0.93
N GLY A 25 -17.99 6.39 1.31
CA GLY A 25 -17.20 7.47 0.72
C GLY A 25 -15.68 7.31 0.83
N GLY A 26 -15.24 6.60 1.88
CA GLY A 26 -13.80 6.47 2.16
C GLY A 26 -13.22 7.71 2.84
N ILE A 27 -11.89 7.87 2.75
CA ILE A 27 -11.21 9.05 3.28
C ILE A 27 -11.23 10.19 2.25
N ASN A 28 -11.40 11.42 2.74
CA ASN A 28 -11.29 12.65 1.95
C ASN A 28 -10.67 13.76 2.82
N MET A 29 -9.46 14.20 2.47
CA MET A 29 -8.71 15.25 3.15
C MET A 29 -8.53 16.49 2.25
N SER A 30 -9.16 16.50 1.06
CA SER A 30 -8.98 17.57 0.06
C SER A 30 -10.01 18.67 0.17
N GLU A 31 -11.12 18.41 0.83
CA GLU A 31 -12.23 19.35 0.95
C GLU A 31 -12.36 19.88 2.38
N ASP A 32 -12.97 21.06 2.52
CA ASP A 32 -13.40 21.56 3.82
C ASP A 32 -14.45 20.62 4.42
N ASP A 33 -14.31 20.32 5.70
CA ASP A 33 -15.16 19.39 6.43
C ASP A 33 -16.67 19.67 6.27
N GLN A 34 -17.06 20.94 6.10
CA GLN A 34 -18.47 21.32 5.95
C GLN A 34 -19.05 21.05 4.56
N ASN A 35 -18.20 20.93 3.54
CA ASN A 35 -18.60 20.69 2.15
C ASN A 35 -18.50 19.20 1.79
N MET A 36 -17.87 18.41 2.63
CA MET A 36 -17.61 16.99 2.42
C MET A 36 -18.91 16.17 2.51
N SER A 37 -19.00 15.11 1.72
CA SER A 37 -20.10 14.14 1.83
C SER A 37 -20.07 13.44 3.18
N LEU A 38 -21.24 13.25 3.80
CA LEU A 38 -21.34 12.53 5.08
C LEU A 38 -20.93 11.05 5.02
N SER A 39 -20.85 10.47 3.84
CA SER A 39 -20.33 9.13 3.63
C SER A 39 -18.80 9.07 3.61
N GLU A 40 -18.13 10.21 3.46
CA GLU A 40 -16.68 10.37 3.50
C GLU A 40 -16.20 10.69 4.93
N SER A 41 -14.90 10.66 5.13
CA SER A 41 -14.28 10.93 6.42
C SER A 41 -13.05 11.82 6.26
N PRO A 42 -12.93 12.92 7.02
CA PRO A 42 -11.70 13.72 7.07
C PRO A 42 -10.55 12.98 7.77
N LEU A 43 -10.89 12.00 8.63
CA LEU A 43 -9.92 11.19 9.35
C LEU A 43 -10.46 9.77 9.55
N ALA A 44 -9.88 8.81 8.84
CA ALA A 44 -10.18 7.40 9.03
C ALA A 44 -8.93 6.54 8.90
N TYR A 45 -8.75 5.59 9.82
CA TYR A 45 -7.73 4.57 9.70
C TYR A 45 -8.22 3.23 10.27
N ASN A 46 -7.72 2.15 9.69
CA ASN A 46 -8.04 0.78 10.05
C ASN A 46 -9.54 0.45 10.04
N VAL A 47 -10.29 1.10 9.16
CA VAL A 47 -11.74 0.88 8.97
C VAL A 47 -12.08 0.63 7.50
N SER A 48 -13.21 -0.02 7.28
CA SER A 48 -13.79 -0.27 5.97
C SER A 48 -15.28 0.05 5.99
N GLY A 49 -15.75 0.81 5.00
CA GLY A 49 -17.16 1.11 4.77
C GLY A 49 -17.71 0.49 3.48
N LYS A 50 -17.00 -0.48 2.88
CA LYS A 50 -17.28 -0.99 1.52
C LYS A 50 -18.72 -1.47 1.32
N ASP A 51 -19.33 -2.10 2.31
CA ASP A 51 -20.72 -2.61 2.25
C ASP A 51 -21.77 -1.62 2.83
N GLY A 52 -21.35 -0.40 3.16
CA GLY A 52 -22.21 0.63 3.76
C GLY A 52 -22.23 0.61 5.28
N SER A 53 -21.71 -0.41 5.92
CA SER A 53 -21.49 -0.46 7.37
C SER A 53 -20.03 -0.15 7.68
N LEU A 54 -19.77 0.60 8.74
CA LEU A 54 -18.43 0.83 9.23
C LEU A 54 -17.93 -0.40 9.99
N LYS A 55 -16.86 -0.99 9.52
CA LYS A 55 -16.21 -2.15 10.15
C LYS A 55 -14.75 -1.85 10.43
N ARG A 56 -14.20 -2.42 11.50
CA ARG A 56 -12.76 -2.51 11.66
C ARG A 56 -12.19 -3.32 10.50
N CYS A 57 -11.07 -2.91 9.92
CA CYS A 57 -10.40 -3.70 8.89
C CYS A 57 -9.84 -5.01 9.47
N GLU A 58 -9.67 -5.97 8.61
CA GLU A 58 -8.89 -7.17 8.90
C GLU A 58 -7.39 -6.82 8.92
N GLY A 59 -6.63 -7.61 9.65
CA GLY A 59 -5.20 -7.45 9.81
C GLY A 59 -4.38 -8.46 9.01
N TYR A 60 -3.16 -8.68 9.48
CA TYR A 60 -2.23 -9.66 8.95
C TYR A 60 -1.62 -10.49 10.08
N GLY A 61 -1.46 -11.79 9.81
CA GLY A 61 -0.85 -12.76 10.70
C GLY A 61 0.56 -13.14 10.27
N ARG A 62 1.21 -14.04 11.01
CA ARG A 62 2.46 -14.68 10.60
C ARG A 62 2.22 -15.46 9.33
N ALA A 63 3.10 -15.34 8.35
CA ALA A 63 2.97 -16.04 7.09
C ALA A 63 3.31 -17.53 7.23
N TYR A 64 2.60 -18.33 6.46
CA TYR A 64 2.79 -19.78 6.35
C TYR A 64 3.17 -20.14 4.92
N LYS A 65 3.81 -21.26 4.74
CA LYS A 65 4.00 -21.92 3.46
C LYS A 65 3.20 -23.21 3.46
N HIS A 66 2.45 -23.46 2.39
CA HIS A 66 1.80 -24.74 2.21
C HIS A 66 2.83 -25.80 1.77
N GLU A 67 2.71 -27.01 2.28
CA GLU A 67 3.58 -28.13 1.93
C GLU A 67 2.74 -29.35 1.56
N ASP A 68 2.63 -29.63 0.27
CA ASP A 68 1.79 -30.68 -0.29
C ASP A 68 2.11 -32.06 0.28
N MET A 69 3.39 -32.37 0.42
CA MET A 69 3.81 -33.68 0.94
C MET A 69 3.31 -33.96 2.35
N LEU A 70 3.11 -32.90 3.14
CA LEU A 70 2.63 -32.98 4.51
C LEU A 70 1.16 -32.59 4.66
N ASN A 71 0.55 -32.09 3.58
CA ASN A 71 -0.81 -31.54 3.51
C ASN A 71 -1.11 -30.58 4.68
N ARG A 72 -0.18 -29.67 4.94
CA ARG A 72 -0.29 -28.71 6.05
C ARG A 72 0.38 -27.38 5.73
N GLU A 73 -0.02 -26.34 6.45
CA GLU A 73 0.63 -25.05 6.46
C GLU A 73 1.74 -25.04 7.54
N ILE A 74 2.94 -24.62 7.14
CA ILE A 74 4.10 -24.56 8.01
C ILE A 74 4.53 -23.09 8.15
N LEU A 75 4.67 -22.66 9.40
CA LEU A 75 5.03 -21.28 9.72
C LEU A 75 6.41 -20.91 9.13
N ILE A 76 6.46 -19.78 8.42
CA ILE A 76 7.73 -19.21 7.96
C ILE A 76 8.50 -18.72 9.19
N PRO A 77 9.77 -19.18 9.37
CA PRO A 77 10.56 -18.86 10.56
C PRO A 77 10.92 -17.37 10.60
N GLU A 78 11.40 -16.93 11.77
CA GLU A 78 11.96 -15.60 11.95
C GLU A 78 13.11 -15.36 10.96
N LEU A 79 13.19 -14.13 10.45
CA LEU A 79 14.23 -13.76 9.48
C LEU A 79 15.63 -13.86 10.11
N PRO A 80 16.67 -14.25 9.35
CA PRO A 80 18.02 -14.42 9.87
C PRO A 80 18.59 -13.17 10.52
N SER A 81 18.25 -11.99 10.01
CA SER A 81 18.64 -10.72 10.62
C SER A 81 17.46 -9.76 10.73
N SER A 82 17.50 -8.89 11.74
CA SER A 82 16.50 -7.83 11.92
C SER A 82 16.89 -6.56 11.16
N GLY A 83 15.99 -6.09 10.31
CA GLY A 83 15.95 -4.69 9.89
C GLY A 83 16.57 -4.31 8.56
N THR A 84 17.53 -5.04 7.99
CA THR A 84 18.26 -4.57 6.79
C THR A 84 18.15 -5.47 5.55
N GLY A 85 17.79 -6.74 5.72
CA GLY A 85 17.76 -7.67 4.60
C GLY A 85 16.49 -7.58 3.74
N ARG A 86 16.53 -8.23 2.58
CA ARG A 86 15.45 -8.25 1.59
C ARG A 86 15.01 -9.69 1.31
N LEU A 87 13.70 -9.89 1.24
CA LEU A 87 13.10 -11.15 0.81
C LEU A 87 13.08 -11.20 -0.73
N LEU A 88 13.47 -12.31 -1.31
CA LEU A 88 13.48 -12.58 -2.75
C LEU A 88 12.58 -13.78 -3.04
N ILE A 89 12.05 -13.83 -4.27
CA ILE A 89 11.28 -14.96 -4.77
C ILE A 89 12.05 -15.61 -5.91
N TYR A 90 12.45 -16.87 -5.71
CA TYR A 90 13.06 -17.70 -6.74
C TYR A 90 11.97 -18.58 -7.38
N ARG A 91 11.66 -18.35 -8.65
CA ARG A 91 10.62 -19.10 -9.38
C ARG A 91 11.24 -20.22 -10.21
N VAL A 92 10.66 -21.39 -10.12
CA VAL A 92 10.97 -22.56 -10.95
C VAL A 92 9.72 -22.98 -11.69
N ASN A 93 9.78 -22.99 -13.02
CA ASN A 93 8.67 -23.46 -13.84
C ASN A 93 8.79 -24.97 -14.01
N THR A 94 7.84 -25.71 -13.48
CA THR A 94 7.72 -27.15 -13.68
C THR A 94 6.73 -27.45 -14.81
N GLU A 95 6.63 -28.69 -15.24
CA GLU A 95 5.68 -29.11 -16.29
C GLU A 95 4.21 -28.89 -15.89
N THR A 96 3.90 -28.87 -14.61
CA THR A 96 2.54 -28.77 -14.11
C THR A 96 2.15 -27.37 -13.66
N GLN A 97 3.04 -26.68 -12.96
CA GLN A 97 2.82 -25.30 -12.46
C GLN A 97 4.12 -24.65 -11.99
N PRO A 98 4.22 -23.32 -12.04
CA PRO A 98 5.37 -22.65 -11.45
C PRO A 98 5.38 -22.85 -9.93
N ARG A 99 6.59 -23.06 -9.38
CA ARG A 99 6.84 -23.09 -7.94
C ARG A 99 7.70 -21.91 -7.53
N GLU A 100 7.32 -21.24 -6.49
CA GLU A 100 8.07 -20.15 -5.92
C GLU A 100 8.73 -20.58 -4.60
N HIS A 101 9.99 -20.20 -4.44
CA HIS A 101 10.76 -20.45 -3.23
C HIS A 101 11.19 -19.12 -2.63
N LEU A 102 11.08 -19.02 -1.32
CA LEU A 102 11.53 -17.82 -0.61
C LEU A 102 13.02 -17.89 -0.35
N ALA A 103 13.70 -16.78 -0.61
CA ALA A 103 15.07 -16.54 -0.26
C ALA A 103 15.19 -15.21 0.50
N TYR A 104 16.25 -15.04 1.25
CA TYR A 104 16.51 -13.82 2.01
C TYR A 104 17.98 -13.44 1.88
N VAL A 105 18.23 -12.16 1.70
CA VAL A 105 19.57 -11.59 1.58
C VAL A 105 19.79 -10.50 2.61
N ASP A 106 20.97 -10.46 3.19
CA ASP A 106 21.39 -9.44 4.13
C ASP A 106 22.92 -9.24 4.12
N ASN A 107 23.46 -8.56 5.10
CA ASN A 107 24.88 -8.34 5.25
C ASN A 107 25.68 -9.59 5.67
N LEU A 108 25.02 -10.68 6.05
CA LEU A 108 25.66 -11.95 6.43
C LEU A 108 25.65 -12.95 5.29
N GLY A 109 24.77 -12.77 4.29
CA GLY A 109 24.73 -13.63 3.13
C GLY A 109 23.37 -13.83 2.48
N LEU A 110 23.29 -14.90 1.70
CA LEU A 110 22.08 -15.39 1.04
C LEU A 110 21.58 -16.64 1.77
N TYR A 111 20.30 -16.64 2.09
CA TYR A 111 19.59 -17.74 2.72
C TYR A 111 18.44 -18.21 1.82
N LYS A 112 18.16 -19.52 1.86
CA LYS A 112 16.97 -20.11 1.26
C LYS A 112 16.06 -20.69 2.35
N CYS A 113 14.75 -20.54 2.18
CA CYS A 113 13.76 -21.15 3.06
C CYS A 113 13.48 -22.58 2.60
N VAL A 114 13.86 -23.57 3.41
CA VAL A 114 13.75 -24.99 3.07
C VAL A 114 13.09 -25.78 4.19
N LEU A 115 12.40 -26.85 3.80
CA LEU A 115 11.83 -27.79 4.75
C LEU A 115 12.96 -28.63 5.38
N ASN A 116 13.00 -28.70 6.71
CA ASN A 116 13.89 -29.51 7.48
C ASN A 116 13.07 -30.34 8.50
N GLY A 117 12.81 -31.59 8.16
CA GLY A 117 11.87 -32.42 8.92
C GLY A 117 10.45 -31.88 8.81
N SER A 118 9.90 -31.39 9.91
CA SER A 118 8.53 -30.86 9.98
C SER A 118 8.45 -29.33 10.05
N GLU A 119 9.58 -28.63 9.96
CA GLU A 119 9.67 -27.18 10.12
C GLU A 119 10.39 -26.55 8.93
N LEU A 120 10.05 -25.31 8.61
CA LEU A 120 10.84 -24.50 7.68
C LEU A 120 12.04 -23.89 8.42
N LYS A 121 13.19 -23.81 7.72
CA LYS A 121 14.39 -23.17 8.23
C LYS A 121 15.07 -22.33 7.15
N TRP A 122 15.69 -21.23 7.57
CA TRP A 122 16.61 -20.48 6.73
C TRP A 122 17.96 -21.18 6.68
N GLN A 123 18.32 -21.66 5.51
CA GLN A 123 19.62 -22.29 5.25
C GLN A 123 20.50 -21.33 4.48
N MET A 124 21.66 -21.01 5.03
CA MET A 124 22.67 -20.20 4.35
C MET A 124 23.18 -20.91 3.10
N VAL A 125 23.28 -20.15 2.01
CA VAL A 125 23.74 -20.61 0.69
C VAL A 125 25.08 -19.98 0.34
N ASN A 126 25.27 -18.71 0.72
CA ASN A 126 26.45 -17.91 0.41
C ASN A 126 26.67 -16.91 1.54
N THR A 127 27.94 -16.54 1.81
CA THR A 127 28.34 -15.61 2.87
C THR A 127 28.74 -14.22 2.37
N THR A 128 28.53 -13.93 1.08
CA THR A 128 28.76 -12.59 0.51
C THR A 128 27.78 -11.59 1.10
N ASP A 129 28.22 -10.38 1.39
CA ASP A 129 27.36 -9.29 1.81
C ASP A 129 26.46 -8.83 0.66
N PHE A 130 25.16 -9.05 0.83
CA PHE A 130 24.11 -8.70 -0.13
C PHE A 130 23.19 -7.58 0.39
N SER A 131 23.60 -6.81 1.38
CA SER A 131 22.78 -5.71 1.92
C SER A 131 22.48 -4.61 0.91
N ALA A 132 23.28 -4.50 -0.17
CA ALA A 132 23.07 -3.55 -1.25
C ALA A 132 22.12 -4.04 -2.36
N VAL A 133 21.57 -5.25 -2.26
CA VAL A 133 20.66 -5.79 -3.30
C VAL A 133 19.44 -4.88 -3.47
N GLU A 134 19.28 -4.32 -4.67
CA GLU A 134 18.20 -3.39 -5.03
C GLU A 134 17.15 -4.00 -5.95
N TYR A 135 17.50 -5.06 -6.69
CA TYR A 135 16.61 -5.72 -7.63
C TYR A 135 16.83 -7.23 -7.66
N TYR A 136 15.83 -7.94 -8.12
CA TYR A 136 15.93 -9.32 -8.57
C TYR A 136 14.97 -9.59 -9.72
N VAL A 137 15.33 -10.51 -10.59
CA VAL A 137 14.59 -10.88 -11.81
C VAL A 137 14.62 -12.37 -11.99
N ASN A 138 13.46 -13.02 -12.05
CA ASN A 138 13.37 -14.42 -12.47
C ASN A 138 13.48 -14.50 -13.99
N TYR A 139 14.38 -15.32 -14.46
CA TYR A 139 14.65 -15.47 -15.90
C TYR A 139 14.71 -16.94 -16.28
N ARG A 140 14.36 -17.25 -17.54
CA ARG A 140 14.47 -18.59 -18.07
C ARG A 140 15.50 -18.64 -19.18
N LYS A 141 16.62 -19.33 -18.92
CA LYS A 141 17.65 -19.69 -19.90
C LYS A 141 17.32 -21.06 -20.52
N ASP A 142 17.99 -21.44 -21.61
CA ASP A 142 17.89 -22.80 -22.19
C ASP A 142 18.28 -23.88 -21.18
N SER A 143 19.19 -23.57 -20.25
CA SER A 143 19.64 -24.45 -19.19
C SER A 143 18.67 -24.59 -18.01
N GLY A 144 17.58 -23.82 -17.98
CA GLY A 144 16.57 -23.80 -16.94
C GLY A 144 16.33 -22.43 -16.32
N ASP A 145 15.45 -22.41 -15.31
CA ASP A 145 15.09 -21.19 -14.60
C ASP A 145 16.24 -20.72 -13.68
N CYS A 146 16.42 -19.42 -13.60
CA CYS A 146 17.42 -18.79 -12.75
C CYS A 146 16.90 -17.49 -12.15
N LEU A 147 17.55 -17.04 -11.09
CA LEU A 147 17.35 -15.72 -10.50
C LEU A 147 18.59 -14.87 -10.74
N VAL A 148 18.37 -13.68 -11.29
CA VAL A 148 19.39 -12.63 -11.39
C VAL A 148 19.08 -11.57 -10.35
N PHE A 149 20.06 -11.16 -9.57
CA PHE A 149 19.90 -10.13 -8.54
C PHE A 149 21.18 -9.34 -8.31
N GLY A 150 21.08 -8.21 -7.66
CA GLY A 150 22.26 -7.38 -7.37
C GLY A 150 21.93 -5.98 -6.88
N PRO A 151 22.95 -5.16 -6.69
CA PRO A 151 24.37 -5.51 -6.68
C PRO A 151 24.81 -6.16 -5.36
N GLY A 152 25.96 -6.83 -5.35
CA GLY A 152 26.70 -7.17 -4.14
C GLY A 152 27.41 -5.92 -3.57
N VAL A 153 27.76 -5.93 -2.27
CA VAL A 153 28.40 -4.76 -1.62
C VAL A 153 29.88 -4.63 -1.98
N GLU A 154 30.61 -5.74 -1.96
CA GLU A 154 32.06 -5.72 -2.07
C GLU A 154 32.55 -5.51 -3.53
N ASP A 155 31.82 -6.07 -4.49
CA ASP A 155 32.23 -6.15 -5.88
C ASP A 155 31.33 -5.38 -6.84
N ASN A 156 30.20 -4.85 -6.36
CA ASN A 156 29.14 -4.21 -7.14
C ASN A 156 28.58 -5.07 -8.29
N ASN A 157 28.87 -6.37 -8.29
CA ASN A 157 28.47 -7.28 -9.35
C ASN A 157 27.00 -7.65 -9.29
N MET A 158 26.48 -8.00 -10.45
CA MET A 158 25.28 -8.80 -10.60
C MET A 158 25.58 -10.25 -10.26
N TYR A 159 24.62 -10.97 -9.71
CA TYR A 159 24.73 -12.39 -9.39
C TYR A 159 23.69 -13.20 -10.16
N LEU A 160 24.15 -14.34 -10.69
CA LEU A 160 23.31 -15.35 -11.32
C LEU A 160 23.14 -16.55 -10.40
N TRP A 161 21.94 -16.83 -9.98
CA TRP A 161 21.57 -18.02 -9.23
C TRP A 161 20.87 -19.04 -10.13
N SER A 162 21.65 -19.93 -10.75
CA SER A 162 21.17 -20.86 -11.77
C SER A 162 20.40 -22.06 -11.20
N LYS A 163 20.67 -22.45 -9.94
CA LYS A 163 19.99 -23.59 -9.29
C LYS A 163 19.81 -23.28 -7.82
N PHE A 164 18.59 -23.43 -7.33
CA PHE A 164 18.26 -23.17 -5.92
C PHE A 164 19.09 -23.97 -4.90
N THR A 165 19.70 -25.08 -5.34
CA THR A 165 20.53 -25.95 -4.51
C THR A 165 22.02 -25.56 -4.47
N GLN A 166 22.48 -24.67 -5.34
CA GLN A 166 23.88 -24.25 -5.46
C GLN A 166 24.01 -22.76 -5.09
N PRO A 167 25.20 -22.29 -4.67
CA PRO A 167 25.43 -20.86 -4.49
C PRO A 167 25.34 -20.08 -5.81
N PRO A 168 24.95 -18.79 -5.78
CA PRO A 168 25.02 -17.92 -6.95
C PRO A 168 26.47 -17.63 -7.33
N SER A 169 26.68 -17.27 -8.59
CA SER A 169 27.96 -16.84 -9.14
C SER A 169 27.91 -15.36 -9.54
N PRO A 170 28.98 -14.60 -9.30
CA PRO A 170 29.07 -13.23 -9.77
C PRO A 170 29.17 -13.17 -11.30
N VAL A 171 28.65 -12.10 -11.90
CA VAL A 171 28.74 -11.77 -13.33
C VAL A 171 29.58 -10.50 -13.47
N GLU A 172 30.90 -10.66 -13.59
CA GLU A 172 31.86 -9.57 -13.54
C GLU A 172 31.75 -8.58 -14.73
N THR A 173 31.17 -9.03 -15.85
CA THR A 173 31.04 -8.23 -17.08
C THR A 173 29.72 -7.46 -17.15
N ALA A 174 28.83 -7.66 -16.20
CA ALA A 174 27.54 -6.98 -16.18
C ALA A 174 27.67 -5.55 -15.66
N PRO A 175 26.86 -4.60 -16.17
CA PRO A 175 26.80 -3.26 -15.63
C PRO A 175 26.23 -3.25 -14.21
N GLN A 176 26.58 -2.24 -13.43
CA GLN A 176 25.94 -1.99 -12.16
C GLN A 176 24.50 -1.51 -12.42
N LEU A 177 23.51 -2.21 -11.86
CA LEU A 177 22.12 -1.88 -12.05
C LEU A 177 21.44 -1.70 -10.70
N SER A 178 20.50 -0.77 -10.62
CA SER A 178 19.63 -0.60 -9.46
C SER A 178 18.20 -1.09 -9.70
N SER A 179 17.83 -1.33 -10.95
CA SER A 179 16.54 -1.89 -11.35
C SER A 179 16.67 -2.64 -12.66
N ALA A 180 16.00 -3.78 -12.76
CA ALA A 180 15.98 -4.59 -13.99
C ALA A 180 14.62 -5.25 -14.21
N VAL A 181 14.31 -5.57 -15.47
CA VAL A 181 13.10 -6.27 -15.90
C VAL A 181 13.37 -7.13 -17.13
N VAL A 182 12.59 -8.19 -17.30
CA VAL A 182 12.60 -8.97 -18.56
C VAL A 182 11.54 -8.42 -19.51
N HIS A 183 11.92 -8.23 -20.76
CA HIS A 183 11.03 -7.86 -21.84
C HIS A 183 11.50 -8.51 -23.14
N TYR A 184 10.66 -9.31 -23.79
CA TYR A 184 10.97 -10.07 -25.00
C TYR A 184 12.36 -10.74 -24.95
N GLU A 185 12.52 -11.69 -24.03
CA GLU A 185 13.71 -12.53 -23.86
C GLU A 185 15.03 -11.79 -23.55
N ARG A 186 14.98 -10.47 -23.38
CA ARG A 186 16.13 -9.65 -22.92
C ARG A 186 15.89 -9.12 -21.51
N MET A 187 16.95 -8.99 -20.78
CA MET A 187 16.95 -8.25 -19.54
C MET A 187 17.30 -6.79 -19.81
N PHE A 188 16.46 -5.88 -19.39
CA PHE A 188 16.70 -4.43 -19.42
C PHE A 188 16.97 -3.93 -18.01
N GLY A 189 17.96 -3.03 -17.89
CA GLY A 189 18.34 -2.50 -16.59
C GLY A 189 18.75 -1.04 -16.64
N VAL A 190 18.60 -0.38 -15.50
CA VAL A 190 18.92 1.04 -15.31
C VAL A 190 19.53 1.29 -13.93
N GLY A 191 20.05 2.49 -13.72
CA GLY A 191 20.61 2.92 -12.45
C GLY A 191 22.11 2.68 -12.33
N ASP A 192 22.82 2.59 -13.46
CA ASP A 192 24.27 2.60 -13.53
C ASP A 192 24.80 3.94 -12.97
N PRO A 193 25.61 3.94 -11.91
CA PRO A 193 26.10 5.17 -11.31
C PRO A 193 27.09 5.95 -12.20
N GLU A 194 27.79 5.26 -13.11
CA GLU A 194 28.72 5.88 -14.05
C GLU A 194 27.99 6.46 -15.28
N HIS A 195 26.83 5.92 -15.62
CA HIS A 195 26.04 6.32 -16.78
C HIS A 195 24.57 6.51 -16.38
N VAL A 196 24.28 7.56 -15.65
CA VAL A 196 22.99 7.82 -15.00
C VAL A 196 21.78 7.90 -15.94
N ASN A 197 22.03 8.18 -17.23
CA ASN A 197 21.01 8.29 -18.28
C ASN A 197 21.02 7.11 -19.26
N ARG A 198 21.68 6.01 -18.89
CA ARG A 198 21.81 4.82 -19.74
C ARG A 198 20.79 3.75 -19.38
N ILE A 199 20.24 3.15 -20.44
CA ILE A 199 19.39 1.95 -20.36
C ILE A 199 20.22 0.81 -20.95
N TRP A 200 20.59 -0.15 -20.12
CA TRP A 200 21.30 -1.35 -20.53
C TRP A 200 20.32 -2.43 -20.97
N PHE A 201 20.70 -3.27 -21.94
CA PHE A 201 19.97 -4.47 -22.30
C PHE A 201 20.92 -5.63 -22.59
N SER A 202 20.49 -6.84 -22.18
CA SER A 202 21.26 -8.06 -22.41
C SER A 202 21.08 -8.61 -23.83
N ALA A 203 21.89 -9.60 -24.18
CA ALA A 203 21.61 -10.46 -25.31
C ALA A 203 20.25 -11.16 -25.16
N GLN A 204 19.66 -11.59 -26.27
CA GLN A 204 18.47 -12.45 -26.27
C GLN A 204 18.79 -13.78 -25.62
N PHE A 205 17.90 -14.30 -24.78
CA PHE A 205 18.03 -15.57 -24.07
C PHE A 205 19.24 -15.68 -23.12
N ASP A 206 20.04 -14.61 -22.95
CA ASP A 206 21.09 -14.55 -21.93
C ASP A 206 21.04 -13.27 -21.11
N PRO A 207 20.56 -13.31 -19.86
CA PRO A 207 20.45 -12.14 -18.98
C PRO A 207 21.80 -11.66 -18.44
N THR A 208 22.89 -12.34 -18.75
CA THR A 208 24.22 -12.05 -18.23
C THR A 208 25.17 -11.48 -19.29
N ASP A 209 24.81 -11.53 -20.56
CA ASP A 209 25.63 -11.00 -21.67
C ASP A 209 25.19 -9.57 -22.05
N PHE A 210 25.96 -8.59 -21.62
CA PHE A 210 25.81 -7.16 -21.95
C PHE A 210 26.88 -6.67 -22.94
N THR A 211 27.54 -7.59 -23.64
CA THR A 211 28.53 -7.23 -24.65
C THR A 211 27.93 -6.34 -25.73
N VAL A 212 28.53 -5.19 -25.97
CA VAL A 212 28.01 -4.24 -26.95
C VAL A 212 28.32 -4.73 -28.37
N SER A 213 27.33 -5.37 -28.98
CA SER A 213 27.43 -5.82 -30.39
C SER A 213 26.02 -5.94 -31.01
N LEU A 214 25.92 -6.02 -32.33
CA LEU A 214 24.63 -6.11 -33.03
C LEU A 214 23.82 -7.36 -32.69
N ASP A 215 24.49 -8.45 -32.33
CA ASP A 215 23.88 -9.76 -32.07
C ASP A 215 23.83 -10.11 -30.57
N ALA A 216 24.34 -9.24 -29.70
CA ALA A 216 24.35 -9.50 -28.26
C ALA A 216 23.60 -8.42 -27.46
N GLY A 217 24.19 -7.94 -26.39
CA GLY A 217 23.66 -6.85 -25.57
C GLY A 217 24.03 -5.48 -26.09
N GLY A 218 23.73 -4.46 -25.32
CA GLY A 218 24.05 -3.08 -25.63
C GLY A 218 23.42 -2.09 -24.65
N TYR A 219 23.38 -0.84 -25.10
CA TYR A 219 22.77 0.22 -24.31
C TYR A 219 22.11 1.29 -25.18
N ILE A 220 21.25 2.08 -24.54
CA ILE A 220 20.61 3.26 -25.11
C ILE A 220 20.90 4.43 -24.19
N ASP A 221 21.55 5.45 -24.68
CA ASP A 221 21.73 6.70 -23.94
C ASP A 221 20.54 7.63 -24.24
N VAL A 222 19.82 8.02 -23.17
CA VAL A 222 18.65 8.91 -23.28
C VAL A 222 19.11 10.33 -22.96
N MET A 223 18.92 11.22 -23.93
CA MET A 223 19.23 12.64 -23.77
C MET A 223 18.08 13.35 -23.06
N GLY A 224 18.37 14.20 -22.08
CA GLY A 224 17.35 15.02 -21.41
C GLY A 224 17.67 15.33 -19.95
N ASP A 225 16.84 16.19 -19.34
CA ASP A 225 17.03 16.74 -17.99
C ASP A 225 16.17 16.04 -16.94
N LYS A 226 15.87 14.74 -17.10
CA LYS A 226 15.00 14.00 -16.19
C LYS A 226 15.71 13.43 -14.95
N GLY A 227 16.99 13.78 -14.77
CA GLY A 227 17.81 13.22 -13.69
C GLY A 227 18.20 11.76 -13.95
N ARG A 228 18.56 11.04 -12.89
CA ARG A 228 18.98 9.64 -13.00
C ARG A 228 17.80 8.68 -13.23
N ALA A 229 18.07 7.57 -13.92
CA ALA A 229 17.11 6.49 -14.07
C ALA A 229 16.93 5.74 -12.73
N LEU A 230 15.69 5.51 -12.32
CA LEU A 230 15.35 4.92 -11.02
C LEU A 230 14.80 3.50 -11.16
N LYS A 231 13.84 3.31 -12.06
CA LYS A 231 13.08 2.05 -12.18
C LYS A 231 12.76 1.76 -13.64
N VAL A 232 12.78 0.50 -14.01
CA VAL A 232 12.33 0.01 -15.31
C VAL A 232 11.20 -0.99 -15.14
N ILE A 233 10.14 -0.84 -15.95
CA ILE A 233 8.97 -1.72 -15.94
C ILE A 233 8.61 -2.12 -17.36
N SER A 234 8.35 -3.41 -17.56
CA SER A 234 7.73 -3.93 -18.77
C SER A 234 6.22 -3.85 -18.66
N PHE A 235 5.60 -3.10 -19.56
CA PHE A 235 4.15 -2.94 -19.59
C PHE A 235 3.65 -2.93 -21.03
N SER A 236 2.72 -3.82 -21.36
CA SER A 236 2.23 -4.05 -22.72
C SER A 236 3.39 -4.40 -23.68
N ASP A 237 3.52 -3.68 -24.79
CA ASP A 237 4.53 -3.86 -25.84
C ASP A 237 5.78 -2.99 -25.64
N SER A 238 5.93 -2.39 -24.46
CA SER A 238 6.94 -1.36 -24.24
C SER A 238 7.61 -1.52 -22.87
N ILE A 239 8.78 -0.93 -22.76
CA ILE A 239 9.47 -0.71 -21.50
C ILE A 239 9.26 0.74 -21.12
N PHE A 240 8.94 0.98 -19.87
CA PHE A 240 8.86 2.32 -19.29
C PHE A 240 9.97 2.52 -18.28
N VAL A 241 10.78 3.54 -18.52
CA VAL A 241 11.85 3.97 -17.61
C VAL A 241 11.36 5.16 -16.82
N PHE A 242 11.31 4.99 -15.51
CA PHE A 242 11.01 6.03 -14.54
C PHE A 242 12.32 6.69 -14.14
N TRP A 243 12.42 7.95 -14.47
CA TRP A 243 13.51 8.83 -14.10
C TRP A 243 13.17 9.57 -12.81
N GLN A 244 14.13 10.29 -12.29
CA GLN A 244 13.91 11.14 -11.12
C GLN A 244 12.77 12.16 -11.35
N TYR A 245 12.64 12.68 -12.59
CA TYR A 245 11.68 13.72 -12.97
C TYR A 245 10.92 13.42 -14.28
N GLY A 246 10.58 12.19 -14.52
CA GLY A 246 9.79 11.87 -15.71
C GLY A 246 9.75 10.41 -16.11
N ILE A 247 9.12 10.15 -17.26
CA ILE A 247 8.92 8.80 -17.80
C ILE A 247 9.27 8.80 -19.28
N THR A 248 10.07 7.81 -19.68
CA THR A 248 10.42 7.56 -21.09
C THR A 248 9.94 6.17 -21.48
N ARG A 249 9.36 6.04 -22.66
CA ARG A 249 8.95 4.76 -23.25
C ARG A 249 10.01 4.29 -24.23
N VAL A 250 10.37 3.01 -24.15
CA VAL A 250 11.22 2.33 -25.11
C VAL A 250 10.43 1.17 -25.72
N LYS A 251 10.25 1.19 -27.04
CA LYS A 251 9.76 0.02 -27.77
C LYS A 251 10.97 -0.78 -28.21
N ALA A 252 11.09 -1.98 -27.67
CA ALA A 252 12.27 -2.83 -27.81
C ALA A 252 11.87 -4.23 -28.27
N TYR A 253 11.32 -4.30 -29.46
CA TYR A 253 10.96 -5.54 -30.13
C TYR A 253 11.92 -5.84 -31.27
N ASN A 254 12.29 -7.12 -31.50
CA ASN A 254 13.15 -7.56 -32.59
C ASN A 254 14.62 -7.10 -32.46
N TYR A 255 15.16 -6.48 -33.54
CA TYR A 255 16.54 -6.07 -33.63
C TYR A 255 16.77 -4.73 -32.91
N GLN A 256 17.97 -4.58 -32.36
CA GLN A 256 18.38 -3.35 -31.66
C GLN A 256 18.22 -2.08 -32.50
N SER A 257 18.44 -2.18 -33.81
CA SER A 257 18.29 -1.07 -34.77
C SER A 257 16.86 -0.55 -34.91
N GLU A 258 15.86 -1.33 -34.42
CA GLU A 258 14.44 -0.99 -34.46
C GLU A 258 13.95 -0.41 -33.14
N PHE A 259 14.81 -0.36 -32.14
CA PHE A 259 14.41 0.22 -30.84
C PHE A 259 14.14 1.71 -30.99
N THR A 260 12.99 2.12 -30.43
CA THR A 260 12.59 3.52 -30.45
C THR A 260 12.38 4.05 -29.05
N VAL A 261 12.81 5.28 -28.84
CA VAL A 261 12.69 5.99 -27.55
C VAL A 261 11.76 7.18 -27.74
N SER A 262 10.84 7.36 -26.80
CA SER A 262 9.95 8.51 -26.78
C SER A 262 9.69 8.99 -25.37
N ASP A 263 9.77 10.29 -25.18
CA ASP A 263 9.42 10.94 -23.92
C ASP A 263 7.91 10.98 -23.75
N ILE A 264 7.44 10.58 -22.57
CA ILE A 264 6.00 10.50 -22.28
C ILE A 264 5.59 11.55 -21.26
N TYR A 265 6.40 11.73 -20.20
CA TYR A 265 6.01 12.59 -19.08
C TYR A 265 7.23 13.24 -18.45
N SER A 266 7.06 14.50 -18.05
CA SER A 266 8.03 15.22 -17.23
C SER A 266 7.32 15.85 -16.03
N CYS A 267 7.97 15.86 -14.88
CA CYS A 267 7.45 16.43 -13.64
C CYS A 267 8.55 17.17 -12.87
N ASP A 268 8.11 18.07 -12.00
CA ASP A 268 9.01 18.85 -11.13
C ASP A 268 9.24 18.15 -9.77
N SER A 269 8.46 17.13 -9.47
CA SER A 269 8.53 16.39 -8.21
C SER A 269 9.24 15.06 -8.40
N GLU A 270 10.16 14.74 -7.49
CA GLU A 270 10.97 13.52 -7.55
C GLU A 270 10.11 12.26 -7.38
N ILE A 271 10.24 11.34 -8.33
CA ILE A 271 9.58 10.03 -8.31
C ILE A 271 10.29 9.12 -7.30
N LEU A 272 9.51 8.40 -6.51
CA LEU A 272 9.99 7.46 -5.51
C LEU A 272 10.13 6.06 -6.12
N LYS A 273 11.36 5.57 -6.24
CA LYS A 273 11.73 4.32 -6.93
C LYS A 273 10.86 3.12 -6.54
N ASP A 274 10.77 2.84 -5.24
CA ASP A 274 10.12 1.62 -4.74
C ASP A 274 8.59 1.72 -4.69
N SER A 275 8.02 2.88 -5.04
CA SER A 275 6.58 3.07 -5.20
C SER A 275 6.04 2.64 -6.57
N VAL A 276 6.92 2.52 -7.58
CA VAL A 276 6.52 2.21 -8.94
C VAL A 276 6.11 0.76 -9.06
N CYS A 277 4.84 0.51 -9.37
CA CYS A 277 4.23 -0.82 -9.40
C CYS A 277 3.31 -0.99 -10.60
N LEU A 278 3.43 -2.12 -11.29
CA LEU A 278 2.49 -2.52 -12.33
C LEU A 278 1.17 -3.00 -11.69
N CYS A 279 0.07 -2.34 -12.02
CA CYS A 279 -1.24 -2.56 -11.43
C CYS A 279 -2.26 -2.95 -12.53
N SER A 280 -2.21 -4.19 -13.00
CA SER A 280 -3.05 -4.70 -14.08
C SER A 280 -2.85 -3.94 -15.40
N ASP A 281 -3.68 -2.97 -15.69
CA ASP A 281 -3.72 -2.18 -16.93
C ASP A 281 -3.10 -0.79 -16.81
N GLN A 282 -2.43 -0.52 -15.71
CA GLN A 282 -1.77 0.77 -15.43
C GLN A 282 -0.55 0.58 -14.54
N ILE A 283 0.32 1.57 -14.52
CA ILE A 283 1.41 1.67 -13.56
C ILE A 283 1.04 2.75 -12.54
N ILE A 284 1.10 2.42 -11.25
CA ILE A 284 0.94 3.41 -10.19
C ILE A 284 2.29 3.72 -9.59
N PHE A 285 2.55 4.99 -9.34
CA PHE A 285 3.79 5.47 -8.74
C PHE A 285 3.54 6.66 -7.83
N ALA A 286 4.41 6.87 -6.86
CA ALA A 286 4.41 8.05 -6.01
C ALA A 286 5.57 8.97 -6.39
N ALA A 287 5.32 10.26 -6.28
CA ALA A 287 6.33 11.32 -6.23
C ALA A 287 6.20 12.06 -4.88
N LYS A 288 7.12 12.93 -4.55
CA LYS A 288 7.09 13.66 -3.26
C LYS A 288 5.82 14.48 -3.03
N ASP A 289 5.13 14.89 -4.10
CA ASP A 289 3.93 15.71 -4.09
C ASP A 289 2.63 14.93 -4.29
N GLY A 290 2.68 13.63 -4.62
CA GLY A 290 1.46 12.87 -4.86
C GLY A 290 1.67 11.44 -5.31
N VAL A 291 0.55 10.73 -5.47
CA VAL A 291 0.49 9.41 -6.11
C VAL A 291 -0.26 9.55 -7.43
N TYR A 292 0.28 8.88 -8.45
CA TYR A 292 -0.15 9.02 -9.84
C TYR A 292 -0.41 7.65 -10.46
N ALA A 293 -1.39 7.59 -11.35
CA ALA A 293 -1.66 6.46 -12.23
C ALA A 293 -1.24 6.81 -13.67
N PHE A 294 -0.61 5.86 -14.34
CA PHE A 294 -0.10 5.98 -15.71
C PHE A 294 -0.60 4.80 -16.54
N ASP A 295 -1.34 5.07 -17.60
CA ASP A 295 -1.95 4.09 -18.48
C ASP A 295 -1.09 3.71 -19.73
N GLY A 296 0.15 4.18 -19.78
CA GLY A 296 1.06 4.05 -20.92
C GLY A 296 1.08 5.27 -21.85
N TYR A 297 0.16 6.23 -21.67
CA TYR A 297 0.02 7.44 -22.49
C TYR A 297 -0.15 8.71 -21.66
N SER A 298 -0.94 8.66 -20.61
CA SER A 298 -1.26 9.81 -19.77
C SER A 298 -1.02 9.51 -18.28
N VAL A 299 -0.65 10.56 -17.55
CA VAL A 299 -0.44 10.50 -16.10
C VAL A 299 -1.55 11.28 -15.41
N GLN A 300 -2.24 10.64 -14.46
CA GLN A 300 -3.29 11.23 -13.66
C GLN A 300 -2.96 11.17 -12.18
N ARG A 301 -3.14 12.27 -11.45
CA ARG A 301 -3.03 12.26 -9.99
C ARG A 301 -4.25 11.57 -9.38
N ILE A 302 -3.99 10.64 -8.44
CA ILE A 302 -5.04 9.86 -7.77
C ILE A 302 -5.06 10.07 -6.25
N SER A 303 -4.17 10.92 -5.73
CA SER A 303 -3.96 11.11 -4.30
C SER A 303 -4.64 12.34 -3.69
N ASP A 304 -5.51 13.04 -4.42
CA ASP A 304 -6.10 14.28 -3.91
C ASP A 304 -6.82 14.06 -2.58
N LYS A 305 -7.54 12.96 -2.45
CA LYS A 305 -8.29 12.61 -1.22
C LYS A 305 -7.43 12.24 -0.01
N ILE A 306 -6.13 12.08 -0.17
CA ILE A 306 -5.17 11.85 0.91
C ILE A 306 -4.13 12.98 1.02
N SER A 307 -4.49 14.18 0.57
CA SER A 307 -3.61 15.35 0.56
C SER A 307 -2.99 15.67 1.92
N GLY A 308 -3.69 15.44 3.03
CA GLY A 308 -3.15 15.62 4.38
C GLY A 308 -1.92 14.76 4.68
N ILE A 309 -1.81 13.56 4.10
CA ILE A 309 -0.62 12.71 4.22
C ILE A 309 0.48 13.19 3.28
N ILE A 310 0.11 13.63 2.09
CA ILE A 310 1.05 14.04 1.03
C ILE A 310 1.68 15.41 1.34
N ASN A 311 0.93 16.36 1.91
CA ASN A 311 1.40 17.72 2.20
C ASN A 311 2.60 17.79 3.13
N GLU A 312 2.85 16.76 3.92
CA GLU A 312 4.06 16.64 4.74
C GLU A 312 5.28 16.15 3.93
N GLY A 313 5.09 15.85 2.66
CA GLY A 313 6.03 15.24 1.74
C GLY A 313 6.18 13.74 1.97
N LEU A 314 6.04 12.94 0.91
CA LEU A 314 6.35 11.52 0.97
C LEU A 314 7.87 11.35 1.10
N LYS A 315 8.31 10.62 2.14
CA LYS A 315 9.72 10.38 2.38
C LYS A 315 10.22 9.19 1.57
N ALA A 316 11.37 9.37 0.92
CA ALA A 316 11.96 8.42 0.00
C ALA A 316 12.49 7.13 0.65
N SER A 317 12.69 7.11 1.97
CA SER A 317 13.22 5.94 2.66
C SER A 317 12.10 5.08 3.24
N GLY A 318 12.08 3.79 2.87
CA GLY A 318 11.12 2.81 3.38
C GLY A 318 9.82 2.73 2.59
N GLU A 319 9.76 3.30 1.40
CA GLU A 319 8.65 3.06 0.49
C GLU A 319 8.76 1.66 -0.08
N CYS A 320 7.65 0.98 -0.06
CA CYS A 320 7.50 -0.29 -0.75
C CYS A 320 6.09 -0.40 -1.29
N SER A 321 5.94 -1.01 -2.44
CA SER A 321 4.65 -1.13 -3.10
C SER A 321 4.40 -2.52 -3.64
N ALA A 322 3.13 -2.90 -3.70
CA ALA A 322 2.67 -4.11 -4.36
C ALA A 322 1.25 -3.92 -4.88
N TYR A 323 0.92 -4.67 -5.93
CA TYR A 323 -0.45 -4.78 -6.42
C TYR A 323 -1.00 -6.17 -6.11
N PHE A 324 -2.12 -6.22 -5.42
CA PHE A 324 -2.72 -7.47 -4.98
C PHE A 324 -4.25 -7.38 -5.02
N ARG A 325 -4.90 -8.28 -5.75
CA ARG A 325 -6.37 -8.41 -5.85
C ARG A 325 -7.10 -7.09 -6.11
N GLY A 326 -6.64 -6.35 -7.12
CA GLY A 326 -7.27 -5.09 -7.53
C GLY A 326 -6.92 -3.89 -6.66
N LYS A 327 -5.90 -3.98 -5.81
CA LYS A 327 -5.50 -2.92 -4.90
C LYS A 327 -4.00 -2.66 -4.98
N TYR A 328 -3.64 -1.40 -5.04
CA TYR A 328 -2.28 -0.94 -4.88
C TYR A 328 -2.01 -0.65 -3.40
N TYR A 329 -0.95 -1.21 -2.88
CA TYR A 329 -0.46 -0.99 -1.52
C TYR A 329 0.84 -0.21 -1.57
N LEU A 330 0.99 0.76 -0.68
CA LEU A 330 2.20 1.56 -0.54
C LEU A 330 2.52 1.78 0.94
N SER A 331 3.69 1.36 1.38
CA SER A 331 4.20 1.68 2.71
C SER A 331 4.96 3.00 2.67
N VAL A 332 4.57 3.95 3.51
CA VAL A 332 5.17 5.29 3.59
C VAL A 332 5.49 5.66 5.03
N GLN A 333 6.52 6.47 5.23
CA GLN A 333 6.78 7.13 6.50
C GLN A 333 6.06 8.48 6.50
N SER A 334 5.19 8.71 7.46
CA SER A 334 4.44 9.94 7.60
C SER A 334 4.28 10.31 9.07
N SER A 335 4.39 11.60 9.38
CA SER A 335 4.06 12.19 10.68
C SER A 335 2.57 12.52 10.84
N TYR A 336 1.76 12.33 9.81
CA TYR A 336 0.36 12.72 9.78
C TYR A 336 -0.49 12.15 10.93
N LEU A 337 -0.20 10.98 11.44
CA LEU A 337 -0.85 10.41 12.60
C LEU A 337 0.15 10.30 13.77
N ALA A 338 0.84 11.39 14.06
CA ALA A 338 2.04 11.52 14.89
C ALA A 338 1.97 10.97 16.33
N GLU A 339 0.84 10.46 16.78
CA GLU A 339 0.76 9.75 18.07
C GLU A 339 1.47 8.39 18.07
N VAL A 340 1.93 7.93 16.90
CA VAL A 340 2.72 6.70 16.75
C VAL A 340 3.84 6.97 15.77
N GLU A 341 5.08 6.90 16.22
CA GLU A 341 6.25 6.78 15.35
C GLU A 341 6.04 5.53 14.48
N GLY A 342 5.65 5.70 13.24
CA GLY A 342 5.38 4.53 12.41
C GLY A 342 5.16 4.85 10.95
N SER A 343 5.42 3.87 10.12
CA SER A 343 5.00 3.86 8.74
C SER A 343 3.49 3.65 8.65
N LEU A 344 2.86 4.30 7.69
CA LEU A 344 1.51 4.02 7.26
C LEU A 344 1.57 3.10 6.04
N MET A 345 0.63 2.19 5.94
CA MET A 345 0.37 1.48 4.68
C MET A 345 -0.90 2.05 4.06
N LEU A 346 -0.76 2.58 2.86
CA LEU A 346 -1.86 3.12 2.05
C LEU A 346 -2.37 2.01 1.14
N GLU A 347 -3.67 1.86 1.03
CA GLU A 347 -4.34 0.97 0.09
C GLU A 347 -5.18 1.81 -0.86
N TYR A 348 -4.97 1.65 -2.15
CA TYR A 348 -5.81 2.24 -3.19
C TYR A 348 -6.57 1.13 -3.93
N ASP A 349 -7.88 1.14 -3.83
CA ASP A 349 -8.77 0.23 -4.56
C ASP A 349 -8.99 0.81 -5.98
N THR A 350 -8.40 0.15 -6.99
CA THR A 350 -8.41 0.63 -8.37
C THR A 350 -9.80 0.59 -9.01
N ALA A 351 -10.70 -0.26 -8.52
CA ALA A 351 -12.06 -0.37 -9.04
C ALA A 351 -13.00 0.73 -8.51
N SER A 352 -12.82 1.14 -7.26
CA SER A 352 -13.67 2.14 -6.61
C SER A 352 -13.02 3.53 -6.52
N ASN A 353 -11.74 3.67 -6.87
CA ASN A 353 -10.94 4.89 -6.75
C ASN A 353 -10.92 5.45 -5.32
N LYS A 354 -10.77 4.56 -4.32
CA LYS A 354 -10.81 4.93 -2.90
C LYS A 354 -9.56 4.55 -2.18
N TRP A 355 -9.15 5.44 -1.28
CA TRP A 355 -8.03 5.23 -0.39
C TRP A 355 -8.48 4.70 0.97
N ARG A 356 -7.62 3.87 1.54
CA ARG A 356 -7.70 3.41 2.94
C ARG A 356 -6.32 3.50 3.57
N ILE A 357 -6.31 3.83 4.86
CA ILE A 357 -5.09 3.95 5.65
C ILE A 357 -5.03 2.81 6.65
N PHE A 358 -3.94 2.07 6.64
CA PHE A 358 -3.58 1.13 7.68
C PHE A 358 -2.51 1.76 8.58
N LYS A 359 -2.83 1.88 9.86
CA LYS A 359 -1.93 2.33 10.92
C LYS A 359 -1.57 1.10 11.75
N GLY A 360 -0.35 0.60 11.58
CA GLY A 360 0.11 -0.63 12.22
C GLY A 360 1.62 -0.65 12.43
N GLN A 361 2.20 -1.83 12.37
CA GLN A 361 3.66 -2.00 12.41
C GLN A 361 4.32 -1.46 11.14
N PRO A 362 5.58 -0.98 11.24
CA PRO A 362 6.38 -0.65 10.06
C PRO A 362 6.55 -1.85 9.13
N ILE A 363 6.14 -1.68 7.89
CA ILE A 363 6.34 -2.65 6.82
C ILE A 363 7.40 -2.11 5.88
N ARG A 364 8.50 -2.83 5.74
CA ARG A 364 9.66 -2.43 4.92
C ARG A 364 9.69 -3.04 3.53
N GLN A 365 8.89 -4.08 3.28
CA GLN A 365 8.79 -4.71 1.97
C GLN A 365 7.41 -5.36 1.79
N LEU A 366 6.86 -5.23 0.58
CA LEU A 366 5.64 -5.89 0.13
C LEU A 366 5.97 -6.78 -1.07
N LEU A 367 5.47 -8.00 -1.06
CA LEU A 367 5.72 -9.00 -2.10
C LEU A 367 4.44 -9.79 -2.40
N VAL A 368 4.18 -10.03 -3.67
CA VAL A 368 3.16 -10.98 -4.09
C VAL A 368 3.83 -12.34 -4.31
N TYR A 369 3.38 -13.33 -3.56
CA TYR A 369 3.93 -14.68 -3.55
C TYR A 369 2.87 -15.68 -3.98
N HIS A 370 3.26 -16.62 -4.86
CA HIS A 370 2.37 -17.66 -5.33
C HIS A 370 2.76 -18.99 -4.66
N ASP A 371 1.87 -19.46 -3.80
CA ASP A 371 2.03 -20.71 -3.06
C ASP A 371 0.94 -21.68 -3.51
N GLU A 372 1.33 -22.66 -4.33
CA GLU A 372 0.46 -23.73 -4.85
C GLU A 372 -0.87 -23.24 -5.46
N GLY A 373 -0.74 -22.28 -6.38
CA GLY A 373 -1.88 -21.70 -7.08
C GLY A 373 -2.67 -20.66 -6.27
N ARG A 374 -2.23 -20.31 -5.06
CA ARG A 374 -2.80 -19.23 -4.26
C ARG A 374 -1.89 -18.02 -4.30
N GLU A 375 -2.44 -16.90 -4.69
CA GLU A 375 -1.76 -15.62 -4.61
C GLU A 375 -1.91 -15.03 -3.21
N ARG A 376 -0.78 -14.68 -2.59
CA ARG A 376 -0.69 -14.16 -1.23
C ARG A 376 0.09 -12.84 -1.23
N LEU A 377 -0.34 -11.88 -0.42
CA LEU A 377 0.43 -10.66 -0.16
C LEU A 377 1.26 -10.85 1.11
N LEU A 378 2.57 -10.94 0.94
CA LEU A 378 3.53 -11.00 2.04
C LEU A 378 3.99 -9.60 2.42
N LEU A 379 4.07 -9.36 3.72
CA LEU A 379 4.55 -8.12 4.33
C LEU A 379 5.78 -8.43 5.18
N VAL A 380 6.87 -7.76 4.92
CA VAL A 380 8.10 -7.93 5.72
C VAL A 380 8.17 -6.82 6.76
N GLY A 381 8.01 -7.20 8.01
CA GLY A 381 8.24 -6.34 9.18
C GLY A 381 9.67 -6.43 9.68
N ASN A 382 9.90 -6.15 10.96
CA ASN A 382 11.25 -6.15 11.54
C ASN A 382 11.92 -7.51 11.45
N ASN A 383 11.32 -8.54 12.06
CA ASN A 383 11.93 -9.88 12.17
C ASN A 383 11.08 -10.96 11.51
N TYR A 384 9.93 -10.61 10.96
CA TYR A 384 8.95 -11.60 10.54
C TYR A 384 8.40 -11.31 9.16
N VAL A 385 8.02 -12.39 8.50
CA VAL A 385 7.17 -12.33 7.31
C VAL A 385 5.72 -12.51 7.76
N TYR A 386 4.89 -11.58 7.40
CA TYR A 386 3.44 -11.61 7.63
C TYR A 386 2.69 -11.83 6.32
N GLU A 387 1.45 -12.25 6.42
CA GLU A 387 0.53 -12.39 5.29
C GLU A 387 -0.75 -11.61 5.57
N MET A 388 -1.28 -10.96 4.55
CA MET A 388 -2.62 -10.34 4.58
C MET A 388 -3.68 -11.45 4.52
N ASP A 389 -3.96 -12.06 5.65
CA ASP A 389 -4.77 -13.28 5.81
C ASP A 389 -6.14 -13.06 6.43
N GLY A 390 -6.50 -11.82 6.76
CA GLY A 390 -7.74 -11.52 7.46
C GLY A 390 -7.66 -11.68 8.98
N SER A 391 -6.48 -11.74 9.54
CA SER A 391 -6.25 -11.84 10.99
C SER A 391 -6.93 -10.73 11.79
N GLN A 392 -7.20 -10.99 13.06
CA GLN A 392 -7.80 -10.02 13.98
C GLN A 392 -6.80 -9.05 14.59
N THR A 393 -5.53 -9.16 14.22
CA THR A 393 -4.41 -8.37 14.73
C THR A 393 -3.47 -7.94 13.60
N PHE A 394 -2.60 -6.96 13.86
CA PHE A 394 -1.46 -6.66 13.02
C PHE A 394 -0.21 -7.36 13.57
N GLY A 395 0.04 -8.58 13.10
CA GLY A 395 1.17 -9.37 13.56
C GLY A 395 1.17 -9.62 15.08
N GLY A 396 0.00 -9.82 15.69
CA GLY A 396 -0.19 -10.00 17.12
C GLY A 396 -0.55 -8.72 17.90
N MET A 397 -0.44 -7.52 17.29
CA MET A 397 -0.83 -6.26 17.94
C MET A 397 -2.30 -5.94 17.70
N PRO A 398 -3.01 -5.39 18.70
CA PRO A 398 -4.40 -4.96 18.56
C PRO A 398 -4.55 -3.90 17.45
N ILE A 399 -5.63 -3.98 16.66
CA ILE A 399 -5.93 -3.03 15.59
C ILE A 399 -6.72 -1.86 16.16
N SER A 400 -6.06 -0.74 16.42
CA SER A 400 -6.73 0.53 16.75
C SER A 400 -7.40 1.10 15.51
N ALA A 401 -8.69 1.38 15.57
CA ALA A 401 -9.50 1.84 14.44
C ALA A 401 -10.28 3.09 14.79
N ARG A 402 -10.36 4.02 13.84
CA ARG A 402 -11.08 5.28 13.99
C ARG A 402 -11.72 5.73 12.69
N TRP A 403 -12.88 6.35 12.82
CA TRP A 403 -13.59 7.06 11.76
C TRP A 403 -14.21 8.33 12.33
N ASP A 404 -14.00 9.46 11.66
CA ASP A 404 -14.58 10.74 12.00
C ASP A 404 -15.59 11.15 10.92
N MET A 405 -16.78 11.54 11.36
CA MET A 405 -17.77 12.18 10.50
C MET A 405 -17.26 13.57 10.08
N PRO A 406 -17.50 14.04 8.86
CA PRO A 406 -17.32 15.43 8.52
C PRO A 406 -18.11 16.36 9.45
N LEU A 407 -17.61 17.58 9.65
CA LEU A 407 -18.29 18.58 10.47
C LEU A 407 -19.62 18.97 9.80
N SER A 408 -20.74 18.69 10.43
CA SER A 408 -22.06 18.82 9.83
C SER A 408 -22.97 19.78 10.58
N SER A 409 -23.67 20.59 9.82
CA SER A 409 -24.78 21.41 10.34
C SER A 409 -26.10 20.65 10.51
N LEU A 410 -26.13 19.34 10.27
CA LEU A 410 -27.33 18.49 10.27
C LEU A 410 -28.48 19.07 9.43
N GLY A 411 -28.15 19.71 8.29
CA GLY A 411 -29.10 20.32 7.36
C GLY A 411 -29.69 21.66 7.82
N LYS A 412 -29.29 22.19 8.98
CA LYS A 412 -29.83 23.44 9.56
C LYS A 412 -28.73 24.37 10.10
N PRO A 413 -27.93 25.02 9.21
CA PRO A 413 -26.73 25.76 9.61
C PRO A 413 -26.98 26.98 10.52
N HIS A 414 -28.16 27.56 10.42
CA HIS A 414 -28.51 28.78 11.17
C HIS A 414 -29.08 28.51 12.57
N LEU A 415 -29.37 27.24 12.92
CA LEU A 415 -29.98 26.89 14.21
C LEU A 415 -28.98 26.26 15.16
N VAL A 416 -29.09 26.62 16.43
CA VAL A 416 -28.42 25.89 17.52
C VAL A 416 -29.21 24.61 17.79
N LYS A 417 -28.54 23.46 17.79
CA LYS A 417 -29.13 22.16 18.07
C LYS A 417 -28.79 21.75 19.50
N ASN A 418 -29.77 21.31 20.24
CA ASN A 418 -29.58 20.63 21.50
C ASN A 418 -29.69 19.13 21.26
N ILE A 419 -28.53 18.46 21.19
CA ILE A 419 -28.43 17.05 20.86
C ILE A 419 -28.73 16.23 22.11
N ARG A 420 -29.76 15.38 22.01
CA ARG A 420 -30.26 14.59 23.13
C ARG A 420 -29.63 13.21 23.19
N GLU A 421 -29.64 12.51 22.06
CA GLU A 421 -29.15 11.13 22.01
C GLU A 421 -28.60 10.77 20.61
N LEU A 422 -27.73 9.77 20.59
CA LEU A 422 -27.29 9.06 19.40
C LEU A 422 -27.87 7.65 19.44
N LEU A 423 -28.57 7.26 18.40
CA LEU A 423 -28.97 5.88 18.15
C LEU A 423 -27.97 5.27 17.17
N ILE A 424 -27.44 4.10 17.50
CA ILE A 424 -26.45 3.41 16.68
C ILE A 424 -26.77 1.93 16.66
N THR A 425 -26.89 1.35 15.46
CA THR A 425 -26.99 -0.09 15.31
C THR A 425 -25.59 -0.66 15.24
N ALA A 426 -25.23 -1.51 16.19
CA ALA A 426 -23.89 -2.04 16.27
C ALA A 426 -23.85 -3.49 16.75
N GLU A 427 -22.80 -4.20 16.39
CA GLU A 427 -22.44 -5.53 16.84
C GLU A 427 -20.92 -5.64 16.98
N GLY A 428 -20.42 -6.58 17.75
CA GLY A 428 -19.00 -6.83 17.95
C GLY A 428 -18.67 -7.18 19.39
N GLU A 429 -17.41 -7.10 19.73
CA GLU A 429 -16.91 -7.42 21.06
C GLU A 429 -16.28 -6.19 21.73
N GLY A 430 -16.24 -6.18 23.05
CA GLY A 430 -15.56 -5.19 23.87
C GLY A 430 -16.21 -3.81 23.88
N LEU A 431 -15.42 -2.76 23.81
CA LEU A 431 -15.85 -1.38 24.02
C LEU A 431 -15.68 -0.54 22.76
N LEU A 432 -16.72 0.21 22.41
CA LEU A 432 -16.70 1.24 21.38
C LEU A 432 -16.80 2.62 22.02
N ARG A 433 -15.88 3.50 21.69
CA ARG A 433 -15.85 4.88 22.13
C ARG A 433 -16.49 5.77 21.07
N LEU A 434 -17.41 6.60 21.52
CA LEU A 434 -18.15 7.58 20.73
C LEU A 434 -17.82 8.96 21.25
N LYS A 435 -17.19 9.79 20.43
CA LYS A 435 -16.89 11.19 20.76
C LYS A 435 -17.80 12.08 19.94
N MET A 436 -18.46 13.02 20.59
CA MET A 436 -19.29 14.02 19.94
C MET A 436 -18.69 15.40 20.25
N THR A 437 -18.35 16.14 19.19
CA THR A 437 -17.73 17.46 19.29
C THR A 437 -18.61 18.48 18.62
N THR A 438 -18.79 19.63 19.24
CA THR A 438 -19.40 20.82 18.69
C THR A 438 -18.39 21.98 18.79
N GLU A 439 -18.71 23.14 18.25
CA GLU A 439 -17.88 24.35 18.35
C GLU A 439 -17.62 24.79 19.81
N SER A 440 -18.48 24.39 20.75
CA SER A 440 -18.44 24.86 22.15
C SER A 440 -18.16 23.77 23.17
N ALA A 441 -18.33 22.51 22.83
CA ALA A 441 -18.23 21.43 23.81
C ALA A 441 -17.85 20.09 23.16
N ARG A 442 -17.30 19.20 23.98
CA ARG A 442 -16.98 17.82 23.62
C ARG A 442 -17.50 16.87 24.68
N ILE A 443 -18.10 15.79 24.26
CA ILE A 443 -18.56 14.72 25.14
C ILE A 443 -18.07 13.38 24.63
N GLU A 444 -17.71 12.50 25.54
CA GLU A 444 -17.28 11.14 25.22
C GLU A 444 -18.19 10.13 25.93
N ARG A 445 -18.54 9.08 25.23
CA ARG A 445 -19.34 7.96 25.75
C ARG A 445 -18.72 6.64 25.28
N THR A 446 -18.75 5.66 26.14
CA THR A 446 -18.30 4.30 25.82
C THR A 446 -19.49 3.35 25.93
N ILE A 447 -19.68 2.53 24.92
CA ILE A 447 -20.69 1.46 24.92
C ILE A 447 -20.01 0.09 24.88
N ARG A 448 -20.60 -0.88 25.57
CA ARG A 448 -20.15 -2.26 25.50
C ARG A 448 -20.93 -2.99 24.41
N LEU A 449 -20.22 -3.44 23.38
CA LEU A 449 -20.81 -4.17 22.26
C LEU A 449 -21.21 -5.59 22.68
N ARG A 450 -22.11 -6.16 21.91
CA ARG A 450 -22.52 -7.55 21.94
C ARG A 450 -22.26 -8.16 20.56
N ASP A 451 -22.01 -9.43 20.52
CA ASP A 451 -21.84 -10.25 19.31
C ASP A 451 -23.08 -10.32 18.41
N THR A 452 -24.23 -9.89 18.94
CA THR A 452 -25.48 -9.79 18.19
C THR A 452 -25.83 -8.34 17.88
N ARG A 453 -26.29 -8.10 16.67
CA ARG A 453 -26.71 -6.78 16.18
C ARG A 453 -27.83 -6.18 17.04
N ARG A 454 -27.59 -4.98 17.59
CA ARG A 454 -28.52 -4.27 18.46
C ARG A 454 -28.50 -2.77 18.24
N ILE A 455 -29.61 -2.11 18.64
CA ILE A 455 -29.66 -0.65 18.69
C ILE A 455 -29.23 -0.20 20.09
N TYR A 456 -28.21 0.67 20.11
CA TYR A 456 -27.74 1.31 21.34
C TYR A 456 -28.24 2.75 21.39
N LYS A 457 -28.83 3.15 22.51
CA LYS A 457 -29.24 4.51 22.82
C LYS A 457 -28.17 5.16 23.69
N VAL A 458 -27.55 6.21 23.18
CA VAL A 458 -26.44 6.89 23.85
C VAL A 458 -26.87 8.32 24.20
N PRO A 459 -27.15 8.66 25.47
CA PRO A 459 -27.52 10.01 25.86
C PRO A 459 -26.30 10.95 25.74
N LEU A 460 -26.51 12.09 25.10
CA LEU A 460 -25.43 13.04 24.79
C LEU A 460 -25.55 14.33 25.61
N ARG A 461 -26.57 15.13 25.49
CA ARG A 461 -26.77 16.42 26.17
C ARG A 461 -25.65 17.44 25.83
N ILE A 462 -25.47 17.72 24.55
CA ILE A 462 -24.51 18.68 24.03
C ILE A 462 -25.22 19.62 23.05
N SER A 463 -24.79 20.88 22.99
CA SER A 463 -25.39 21.87 22.10
C SER A 463 -24.37 22.48 21.16
N GLY A 464 -24.80 22.85 19.96
CA GLY A 464 -23.97 23.53 18.98
C GLY A 464 -24.68 23.70 17.64
N LYS A 465 -24.07 24.50 16.74
CA LYS A 465 -24.52 24.66 15.35
C LYS A 465 -23.95 23.60 14.45
N LEU A 466 -22.72 23.19 14.71
CA LEU A 466 -21.98 22.18 13.99
C LEU A 466 -21.73 20.96 14.88
N LEU A 467 -21.66 19.80 14.28
CA LEU A 467 -21.47 18.54 14.97
C LEU A 467 -20.52 17.63 14.21
N GLN A 468 -19.61 17.00 14.94
CA GLN A 468 -18.77 15.92 14.46
C GLN A 468 -18.92 14.71 15.37
N LEU A 469 -19.10 13.52 14.78
CA LEU A 469 -19.09 12.24 15.48
C LEU A 469 -17.80 11.51 15.17
N SER A 470 -17.08 11.06 16.20
CA SER A 470 -15.94 10.12 16.05
C SER A 470 -16.32 8.77 16.63
N ILE A 471 -15.96 7.71 15.92
CA ILE A 471 -16.17 6.32 16.33
C ILE A 471 -14.81 5.64 16.42
N GLU A 472 -14.46 5.12 17.60
CA GLU A 472 -13.18 4.46 17.87
C GLU A 472 -13.40 3.16 18.65
N ASN A 473 -12.62 2.12 18.34
CA ASN A 473 -12.53 0.96 19.23
C ASN A 473 -11.53 1.21 20.38
N VAL A 474 -11.73 0.59 21.54
CA VAL A 474 -10.90 0.88 22.72
C VAL A 474 -9.71 -0.07 22.85
N SER A 475 -9.85 -1.33 22.51
CA SER A 475 -8.84 -2.36 22.76
C SER A 475 -8.54 -3.20 21.51
N GLY A 476 -8.66 -2.60 20.33
CA GLY A 476 -8.47 -3.32 19.08
C GLY A 476 -9.60 -4.30 18.72
N ASN A 477 -10.71 -4.22 19.42
CA ASN A 477 -11.84 -5.12 19.23
C ASN A 477 -12.47 -4.98 17.85
N ASN A 478 -13.05 -6.07 17.37
CA ASN A 478 -13.86 -6.06 16.17
C ASN A 478 -15.22 -5.38 16.42
N PHE A 479 -15.67 -4.61 15.45
CA PHE A 479 -16.98 -3.97 15.50
C PHE A 479 -17.57 -3.78 14.10
N THR A 480 -18.90 -3.76 14.06
CA THR A 480 -19.67 -3.30 12.90
C THR A 480 -20.66 -2.25 13.39
N VAL A 481 -20.70 -1.11 12.71
CA VAL A 481 -21.62 -0.01 12.99
C VAL A 481 -22.44 0.31 11.76
N SER A 482 -23.74 0.46 11.92
CA SER A 482 -24.66 0.80 10.84
C SER A 482 -25.64 1.88 11.30
N ASN A 483 -26.07 2.71 10.36
CA ASN A 483 -27.19 3.64 10.49
C ASN A 483 -27.13 4.48 11.77
N PRO A 484 -26.05 5.22 12.08
CA PRO A 484 -26.05 6.13 13.20
C PRO A 484 -27.07 7.24 12.94
N MET A 485 -27.89 7.55 13.95
CA MET A 485 -28.94 8.57 13.91
C MET A 485 -28.80 9.48 15.10
N VAL A 486 -28.69 10.76 14.86
CA VAL A 486 -28.66 11.81 15.89
C VAL A 486 -30.08 12.34 16.11
N ILE A 487 -30.53 12.39 17.37
CA ILE A 487 -31.81 13.00 17.76
C ILE A 487 -31.52 14.34 18.48
N TYR A 488 -32.11 15.41 18.01
CA TYR A 488 -31.89 16.74 18.52
C TYR A 488 -33.15 17.62 18.47
N THR A 489 -33.15 18.66 19.28
CA THR A 489 -34.11 19.76 19.18
C THR A 489 -33.38 21.00 18.65
N ALA A 490 -34.00 21.73 17.73
CA ALA A 490 -33.44 22.96 17.18
C ALA A 490 -34.09 24.17 17.84
N LEU A 491 -33.29 25.11 18.29
CA LEU A 491 -33.71 26.39 18.85
C LEU A 491 -33.39 27.50 17.84
N ARG A 492 -34.29 28.42 17.65
CA ARG A 492 -33.95 29.69 16.95
C ARG A 492 -32.99 30.47 17.84
N GLY A 493 -31.81 30.80 17.32
CA GLY A 493 -30.84 31.65 17.97
C GLY A 493 -31.24 33.11 17.92
#